data_e2bdd702cdf2dac7c74e59e9aa771d66
#
_entry.id   e2bdd702cdf2dac7c74e59e9aa771d66
#
_cell.length_a   1.000
_cell.length_b   1.000
_cell.length_c   1.000
_cell.angle_alpha   90.00
_cell.angle_beta   90.00
_cell.angle_gamma   90.00
#
_symmetry.space_group_name_H-M   'P 1'
#
loop_
_entity.id
_entity.type
_entity.pdbx_description
1 polymer ?
#
loop_
_entity_poly.entity_id
_entity_poly.type
_entity_poly.pdbx_seq_one_letter_code
_entity_poly.pdbx_strand_id
1 'polypeptide(L)'
;MSLRIKFLGIAVLCAAAISCQNQNPASTTKPPSALSEVAAARLNFRYEPDVPGPPEATGKTEERNAAVQADFDQGRPEEVLDKTLSSPDKKRVLVVYHHANDLPGDFRLDMYAADGKLLKKITPDTMAVRFPETIVWAPDSSTVAFTAKVREGQTEGEAAPVNPQIANPAVNSNENPAPDNSNVEVDVNKALPTSTPTAPTGILVFRTLQLYTCSAAGENTKSLTQNEGLIYFYYAWAPDSSALAALAATAREWDFVEHQADGKGEIFTPLGRLRVVEKNGRERRLDDALTAVWPVWSPDSAKIADAFDTQVRVYDAAGNNPSQAAIPLRNQLLISSQAYDRDQQKKLDAANASNAGSDANSSVNANTEQAAATTLPDEKSLVSFNPIIELNWTADNILYFRTAYVKRMKVEADSRTSFARWHRLVFSYQPAA
;
A
#
# COMPACT_ATOMS: atom_id res chain seq x y z
N MET A 1 -42.90 0.61 75.24
CA MET A 1 -43.73 1.80 75.39
C MET A 1 -43.93 2.37 73.98
N SER A 2 -44.90 2.01 73.40
CA SER A 2 -46.04 2.46 72.61
C SER A 2 -45.97 3.94 72.21
N LEU A 3 -46.02 4.27 70.92
CA LEU A 3 -47.06 5.16 70.38
C LEU A 3 -47.13 5.05 68.86
N ARG A 4 -48.27 4.54 68.40
CA ARG A 4 -48.80 4.62 67.03
C ARG A 4 -49.46 5.96 66.83
N ILE A 5 -49.17 6.68 65.75
CA ILE A 5 -50.07 7.71 65.25
C ILE A 5 -50.39 7.47 63.77
N LYS A 6 -51.66 7.16 63.48
CA LYS A 6 -52.25 7.17 62.15
C LYS A 6 -52.63 8.61 61.82
N PHE A 7 -52.34 9.06 60.57
CA PHE A 7 -53.12 10.16 59.99
C PHE A 7 -53.62 9.83 58.58
N LEU A 8 -54.83 10.12 58.42
CA LEU A 8 -55.79 9.86 57.39
C LEU A 8 -55.64 10.90 56.25
N GLY A 9 -55.95 10.46 55.05
CA GLY A 9 -55.98 11.03 53.78
C GLY A 9 -56.46 12.47 53.54
N ILE A 10 -56.14 12.94 52.36
CA ILE A 10 -57.02 13.78 51.52
C ILE A 10 -56.54 13.60 50.10
N ALA A 11 -57.34 13.04 49.22
CA ALA A 11 -57.18 13.01 47.77
C ALA A 11 -57.62 14.37 47.22
N VAL A 12 -56.69 15.06 46.53
CA VAL A 12 -57.05 16.19 45.65
C VAL A 12 -56.77 15.80 44.23
N LEU A 13 -57.79 15.60 43.46
CA LEU A 13 -57.77 15.41 42.02
C LEU A 13 -57.53 16.78 41.37
N CYS A 14 -56.30 17.00 40.85
CA CYS A 14 -56.02 18.06 39.89
C CYS A 14 -55.87 17.48 38.50
N ALA A 15 -56.90 17.67 37.68
CA ALA A 15 -56.81 17.45 36.24
C ALA A 15 -55.91 18.52 35.63
N ALA A 16 -54.66 18.15 35.29
CA ALA A 16 -53.79 18.97 34.51
C ALA A 16 -53.87 18.51 33.05
N ALA A 17 -54.32 19.42 32.19
CA ALA A 17 -54.31 19.27 30.74
C ALA A 17 -52.86 19.06 30.27
N ILE A 18 -52.55 17.87 29.71
CA ILE A 18 -51.29 17.59 29.05
C ILE A 18 -51.35 18.24 27.68
N SER A 19 -50.81 19.45 27.58
CA SER A 19 -50.39 20.05 26.31
C SER A 19 -49.15 19.29 25.82
N CYS A 20 -49.32 18.43 24.83
CA CYS A 20 -48.21 17.85 24.08
C CYS A 20 -47.54 18.95 23.27
N GLN A 21 -46.62 19.69 23.87
CA GLN A 21 -45.58 20.39 23.12
C GLN A 21 -44.58 19.37 22.65
N ASN A 22 -44.65 19.09 21.35
CA ASN A 22 -43.65 18.34 20.62
C ASN A 22 -42.37 19.21 20.55
N GLN A 23 -41.62 19.27 21.65
CA GLN A 23 -40.30 19.83 21.65
C GLN A 23 -39.40 18.76 21.04
N ASN A 24 -39.18 18.84 19.70
CA ASN A 24 -38.01 18.30 19.12
C ASN A 24 -36.80 18.91 19.89
N PRO A 25 -36.00 18.15 20.62
CA PRO A 25 -34.76 18.69 21.11
C PRO A 25 -33.94 19.02 19.86
N ALA A 26 -33.81 20.32 19.57
CA ALA A 26 -32.77 20.77 18.68
C ALA A 26 -31.45 20.25 19.29
N SER A 27 -30.97 19.13 18.75
CA SER A 27 -29.67 18.63 19.14
C SER A 27 -28.67 19.72 18.76
N THR A 28 -28.28 20.53 19.74
CA THR A 28 -27.13 21.44 19.64
C THR A 28 -25.87 20.58 19.59
N THR A 29 -25.70 19.84 18.50
CA THR A 29 -24.45 19.17 18.23
C THR A 29 -23.45 20.28 17.96
N LYS A 30 -22.49 20.44 18.86
CA LYS A 30 -21.31 21.30 18.65
C LYS A 30 -20.75 20.94 17.26
N PRO A 31 -20.44 21.95 16.42
CA PRO A 31 -19.85 21.65 15.13
C PRO A 31 -18.54 20.85 15.32
N PRO A 32 -18.25 19.89 14.42
CA PRO A 32 -17.03 19.10 14.50
C PRO A 32 -15.80 19.99 14.60
N SER A 33 -14.86 19.62 15.45
CA SER A 33 -13.60 20.34 15.70
C SER A 33 -12.36 19.61 15.18
N ALA A 34 -12.55 18.35 14.72
CA ALA A 34 -11.48 17.51 14.14
C ALA A 34 -12.05 16.66 13.00
N LEU A 35 -11.21 16.19 12.09
CA LEU A 35 -11.62 15.30 11.00
C LEU A 35 -12.09 13.94 11.50
N SER A 36 -11.62 13.48 12.65
CA SER A 36 -12.09 12.24 13.30
C SER A 36 -13.59 12.26 13.61
N GLU A 37 -14.17 13.44 13.84
CA GLU A 37 -15.60 13.62 14.12
C GLU A 37 -16.47 13.65 12.85
N VAL A 38 -15.84 13.73 11.65
CA VAL A 38 -16.51 13.77 10.36
C VAL A 38 -16.36 12.43 9.67
N ALA A 39 -17.47 11.74 9.39
CA ALA A 39 -17.43 10.48 8.63
C ALA A 39 -16.77 10.71 7.25
N ALA A 40 -15.95 9.76 6.77
CA ALA A 40 -15.25 9.89 5.50
C ALA A 40 -16.20 10.21 4.34
N ALA A 41 -17.39 9.56 4.29
CA ALA A 41 -18.41 9.79 3.26
C ALA A 41 -18.96 11.24 3.23
N ARG A 42 -18.72 12.02 4.28
CA ARG A 42 -19.19 13.41 4.41
C ARG A 42 -18.06 14.43 4.40
N LEU A 43 -16.85 14.03 4.02
CA LEU A 43 -15.70 14.94 3.90
C LEU A 43 -15.98 15.99 2.82
N ASN A 44 -15.77 17.24 3.18
CA ASN A 44 -15.75 18.36 2.26
C ASN A 44 -14.30 18.84 2.08
N PHE A 45 -13.92 19.21 0.87
CA PHE A 45 -12.53 19.53 0.56
C PHE A 45 -12.41 20.68 -0.45
N ARG A 46 -11.27 21.34 -0.42
CA ARG A 46 -10.80 22.27 -1.46
C ARG A 46 -9.54 21.71 -2.09
N TYR A 47 -9.52 21.67 -3.42
CA TYR A 47 -8.35 21.28 -4.21
C TYR A 47 -7.47 22.50 -4.50
N GLU A 48 -6.17 22.36 -4.32
CA GLU A 48 -5.17 23.38 -4.61
C GLU A 48 -4.06 22.75 -5.49
N PRO A 49 -3.95 23.19 -6.77
CA PRO A 49 -2.94 22.68 -7.69
C PRO A 49 -1.59 23.38 -7.48
N ASP A 50 -0.53 22.72 -7.94
CA ASP A 50 0.81 23.29 -8.14
C ASP A 50 1.39 23.99 -6.91
N VAL A 51 1.16 23.38 -5.75
CA VAL A 51 1.69 23.87 -4.48
C VAL A 51 3.14 23.41 -4.29
N PRO A 52 3.95 24.11 -3.48
CA PRO A 52 5.21 23.56 -3.00
C PRO A 52 4.99 22.19 -2.34
N GLY A 53 5.93 21.26 -2.54
CA GLY A 53 5.87 19.96 -1.88
C GLY A 53 5.78 20.09 -0.36
N PRO A 54 5.30 19.04 0.32
CA PRO A 54 5.27 19.02 1.78
C PRO A 54 6.69 19.22 2.31
N PRO A 55 6.85 19.77 3.52
CA PRO A 55 8.15 19.81 4.18
C PRO A 55 8.72 18.40 4.17
N GLU A 56 9.91 18.21 3.60
CA GLU A 56 10.56 16.91 3.65
C GLU A 56 10.64 16.50 5.12
N ALA A 57 10.00 15.37 5.43
CA ALA A 57 10.34 14.69 6.65
C ALA A 57 11.85 14.47 6.56
N THR A 58 12.64 15.16 7.39
CA THR A 58 14.08 14.99 7.46
C THR A 58 14.39 13.57 7.94
N GLY A 59 14.10 12.61 7.08
CA GLY A 59 14.49 11.22 7.22
C GLY A 59 16.00 11.21 7.08
N LYS A 60 16.69 11.40 8.19
CA LYS A 60 18.09 11.05 8.25
C LYS A 60 18.16 9.59 7.83
N THR A 61 18.86 9.31 6.74
CA THR A 61 19.30 7.97 6.42
C THR A 61 19.87 7.41 7.70
N GLU A 62 19.26 6.37 8.27
CA GLU A 62 19.70 5.84 9.55
C GLU A 62 21.10 5.26 9.34
N GLU A 63 22.05 5.91 9.95
CA GLU A 63 23.44 5.46 9.92
C GLU A 63 23.52 4.11 10.65
N ARG A 64 24.27 3.16 10.09
CA ARG A 64 24.48 1.86 10.71
C ARG A 64 24.99 2.04 12.13
N ASN A 65 24.38 1.35 13.09
CA ASN A 65 24.85 1.37 14.49
C ASN A 65 26.26 0.75 14.57
N ALA A 66 27.27 1.55 14.96
CA ALA A 66 28.65 1.15 14.96
C ALA A 66 28.96 -0.01 15.94
N ALA A 67 28.25 -0.08 17.08
CA ALA A 67 28.43 -1.16 18.04
C ALA A 67 27.89 -2.49 17.51
N VAL A 68 26.75 -2.46 16.79
CA VAL A 68 26.21 -3.63 16.10
C VAL A 68 27.13 -4.07 14.97
N GLN A 69 27.66 -3.13 14.17
CA GLN A 69 28.63 -3.45 13.12
C GLN A 69 29.86 -4.16 13.66
N ALA A 70 30.40 -3.69 14.80
CA ALA A 70 31.54 -4.32 15.45
C ALA A 70 31.26 -5.76 15.93
N ASP A 71 30.04 -6.06 16.38
CA ASP A 71 29.63 -7.43 16.74
C ASP A 71 29.63 -8.36 15.52
N PHE A 72 29.12 -7.89 14.38
CA PHE A 72 29.15 -8.65 13.12
C PHE A 72 30.58 -8.88 12.62
N ASP A 73 31.41 -7.84 12.62
CA ASP A 73 32.79 -7.92 12.12
C ASP A 73 33.67 -8.89 12.94
N GLN A 74 33.42 -9.01 14.24
CA GLN A 74 34.24 -9.80 15.15
C GLN A 74 33.68 -11.17 15.48
N GLY A 75 32.36 -11.32 15.52
CA GLY A 75 31.68 -12.51 16.05
C GLY A 75 30.85 -13.30 15.07
N ARG A 76 30.56 -12.76 13.86
CA ARG A 76 29.56 -13.34 12.93
C ARG A 76 30.09 -13.43 11.49
N PRO A 77 31.14 -14.20 11.21
CA PRO A 77 31.82 -14.19 9.90
C PRO A 77 30.99 -14.72 8.72
N GLU A 78 29.96 -15.52 8.99
CA GLU A 78 29.08 -16.07 7.95
C GLU A 78 27.80 -15.25 7.75
N GLU A 79 27.63 -14.16 8.49
CA GLU A 79 26.47 -13.31 8.47
C GLU A 79 26.80 -11.92 7.95
N VAL A 80 25.99 -11.40 7.05
CA VAL A 80 26.16 -10.09 6.45
C VAL A 80 25.11 -9.14 7.03
N LEU A 81 25.57 -8.04 7.65
CA LEU A 81 24.71 -6.99 8.15
C LEU A 81 24.18 -6.16 6.98
N ASP A 82 22.85 -6.17 6.78
CA ASP A 82 22.19 -5.39 5.73
C ASP A 82 21.79 -4.01 6.23
N LYS A 83 21.10 -3.97 7.39
CA LYS A 83 20.49 -2.72 7.89
C LYS A 83 20.33 -2.74 9.41
N THR A 84 20.41 -1.57 10.03
CA THR A 84 20.00 -1.34 11.42
C THR A 84 18.84 -0.35 11.46
N LEU A 85 17.88 -0.57 12.34
CA LEU A 85 16.70 0.25 12.54
C LEU A 85 16.52 0.55 14.03
N SER A 86 16.85 1.78 14.44
CA SER A 86 16.66 2.20 15.83
C SER A 86 15.17 2.39 16.14
N SER A 87 14.76 1.98 17.36
CA SER A 87 13.43 2.31 17.85
C SER A 87 13.23 3.83 17.97
N PRO A 88 12.00 4.35 17.88
CA PRO A 88 11.75 5.78 18.06
C PRO A 88 12.30 6.37 19.35
N ASP A 89 12.27 5.61 20.45
CA ASP A 89 12.83 6.01 21.76
C ASP A 89 14.35 5.81 21.88
N LYS A 90 15.02 5.32 20.81
CA LYS A 90 16.47 5.07 20.71
C LYS A 90 17.06 4.06 21.71
N LYS A 91 16.24 3.24 22.35
CA LYS A 91 16.71 2.24 23.32
C LYS A 91 17.02 0.88 22.71
N ARG A 92 16.48 0.59 21.54
CA ARG A 92 16.59 -0.68 20.84
C ARG A 92 17.05 -0.48 19.41
N VAL A 93 17.72 -1.48 18.87
CA VAL A 93 18.11 -1.54 17.47
C VAL A 93 17.67 -2.87 16.90
N LEU A 94 16.78 -2.82 15.92
CA LEU A 94 16.46 -3.98 15.11
C LEU A 94 17.53 -4.13 14.03
N VAL A 95 18.04 -5.34 13.90
CA VAL A 95 19.11 -5.67 12.96
C VAL A 95 18.53 -6.58 11.87
N VAL A 96 18.77 -6.22 10.64
CA VAL A 96 18.43 -7.01 9.45
C VAL A 96 19.73 -7.55 8.86
N TYR A 97 19.78 -8.86 8.67
CA TYR A 97 20.97 -9.53 8.14
C TYR A 97 20.58 -10.79 7.35
N HIS A 98 21.52 -11.37 6.64
CA HIS A 98 21.37 -12.65 5.98
C HIS A 98 22.63 -13.50 6.16
N HIS A 99 22.50 -14.83 6.06
CA HIS A 99 23.64 -15.73 5.93
C HIS A 99 24.11 -15.77 4.49
N ALA A 100 25.40 -15.99 4.28
CA ALA A 100 25.97 -16.11 2.93
C ALA A 100 25.31 -17.20 2.06
N ASN A 101 24.69 -18.20 2.70
CA ASN A 101 23.99 -19.30 2.04
C ASN A 101 22.46 -19.16 1.97
N ASP A 102 21.91 -18.03 2.49
CA ASP A 102 20.45 -17.79 2.38
C ASP A 102 20.07 -17.49 0.91
N LEU A 103 18.83 -17.79 0.54
CA LEU A 103 18.31 -17.48 -0.78
C LEU A 103 18.25 -15.95 -0.98
N PRO A 104 18.50 -15.46 -2.21
CA PRO A 104 18.38 -14.02 -2.49
C PRO A 104 17.05 -13.44 -2.02
N GLY A 105 17.13 -12.36 -1.24
CA GLY A 105 15.96 -11.68 -0.66
C GLY A 105 15.38 -12.35 0.58
N ASP A 106 15.98 -13.41 1.13
CA ASP A 106 15.65 -13.95 2.44
C ASP A 106 16.54 -13.31 3.51
N PHE A 107 15.91 -12.68 4.50
CA PHE A 107 16.59 -11.98 5.58
C PHE A 107 16.22 -12.55 6.93
N ARG A 108 16.99 -12.17 7.95
CA ARG A 108 16.83 -12.54 9.35
C ARG A 108 16.78 -11.29 10.22
N LEU A 109 16.18 -11.41 11.40
CA LEU A 109 16.05 -10.31 12.35
C LEU A 109 16.58 -10.68 13.71
N ASP A 110 17.35 -9.77 14.29
CA ASP A 110 17.81 -9.82 15.67
C ASP A 110 17.49 -8.49 16.36
N MET A 111 17.27 -8.55 17.69
CA MET A 111 17.06 -7.39 18.52
C MET A 111 18.30 -7.12 19.38
N TYR A 112 18.80 -5.90 19.33
CA TYR A 112 19.92 -5.40 20.10
C TYR A 112 19.50 -4.27 21.04
N ALA A 113 20.24 -4.10 22.11
CA ALA A 113 20.25 -2.85 22.85
C ALA A 113 21.03 -1.78 22.08
N ALA A 114 20.82 -0.51 22.41
CA ALA A 114 21.49 0.60 21.72
C ALA A 114 23.04 0.57 21.86
N ASP A 115 23.56 -0.08 22.89
CA ASP A 115 25.00 -0.28 23.14
C ASP A 115 25.65 -1.43 22.34
N GLY A 116 24.88 -2.10 21.49
CA GLY A 116 25.35 -3.20 20.65
C GLY A 116 25.25 -4.59 21.28
N LYS A 117 24.64 -4.72 22.47
CA LYS A 117 24.42 -6.04 23.09
C LYS A 117 23.26 -6.75 22.42
N LEU A 118 23.49 -7.97 21.91
CA LEU A 118 22.43 -8.84 21.42
C LEU A 118 21.45 -9.19 22.55
N LEU A 119 20.17 -8.90 22.34
CA LEU A 119 19.09 -9.20 23.27
C LEU A 119 18.37 -10.49 22.90
N LYS A 120 18.01 -10.63 21.61
CA LYS A 120 17.21 -11.75 21.14
C LYS A 120 17.37 -11.97 19.65
N LYS A 121 17.50 -13.23 19.22
CA LYS A 121 17.27 -13.64 17.82
C LYS A 121 15.75 -13.76 17.61
N ILE A 122 15.20 -12.96 16.67
CA ILE A 122 13.75 -12.87 16.44
C ILE A 122 13.28 -13.95 15.48
N THR A 123 14.04 -14.16 14.41
CA THR A 123 13.68 -15.12 13.35
C THR A 123 14.35 -16.48 13.60
N PRO A 124 13.58 -17.57 13.75
CA PRO A 124 14.12 -18.92 13.73
C PRO A 124 14.60 -19.30 12.33
N ASP A 125 15.36 -20.38 12.20
CA ASP A 125 15.87 -20.90 10.91
C ASP A 125 14.75 -21.29 9.94
N THR A 126 13.58 -21.61 10.46
CA THR A 126 12.38 -21.94 9.67
C THR A 126 11.65 -20.72 9.13
N MET A 127 12.15 -19.49 9.39
CA MET A 127 11.50 -18.25 8.95
C MET A 127 12.43 -17.44 8.06
N ALA A 128 11.90 -16.85 7.01
CA ALA A 128 12.58 -15.88 6.17
C ALA A 128 11.78 -14.58 6.10
N VAL A 129 12.44 -13.47 6.43
CA VAL A 129 11.88 -12.12 6.29
C VAL A 129 12.03 -11.65 4.86
N ARG A 130 11.03 -10.95 4.35
CA ARG A 130 11.00 -10.39 2.99
C ARG A 130 10.76 -8.89 3.07
N PHE A 131 11.13 -8.15 2.02
CA PHE A 131 10.94 -6.70 1.92
C PHE A 131 11.55 -5.93 3.11
N PRO A 132 12.87 -6.01 3.33
CA PRO A 132 13.53 -5.42 4.49
C PRO A 132 13.35 -3.89 4.56
N GLU A 133 13.04 -3.24 3.43
CA GLU A 133 12.76 -1.81 3.32
C GLU A 133 11.42 -1.41 3.97
N THR A 134 10.50 -2.37 4.13
CA THR A 134 9.17 -2.11 4.71
C THR A 134 9.08 -2.39 6.21
N ILE A 135 10.12 -2.95 6.81
CA ILE A 135 10.16 -3.22 8.25
C ILE A 135 10.05 -1.91 9.03
N VAL A 136 9.13 -1.85 9.99
CA VAL A 136 8.81 -0.60 10.68
C VAL A 136 8.52 -0.80 12.16
N TRP A 137 9.09 0.09 12.97
CA TRP A 137 8.73 0.25 14.38
C TRP A 137 7.37 0.92 14.52
N ALA A 138 6.59 0.48 15.51
CA ALA A 138 5.44 1.24 15.97
C ALA A 138 5.92 2.58 16.57
N PRO A 139 5.19 3.69 16.36
CA PRO A 139 5.54 5.00 16.90
C PRO A 139 5.77 5.04 18.41
N ASP A 140 5.07 4.19 19.16
CA ASP A 140 5.23 4.03 20.62
C ASP A 140 6.46 3.19 21.03
N SER A 141 7.28 2.74 20.08
CA SER A 141 8.45 1.87 20.30
C SER A 141 8.14 0.50 20.91
N SER A 142 6.88 0.09 21.01
CA SER A 142 6.50 -1.16 21.67
C SER A 142 6.64 -2.40 20.81
N THR A 143 6.54 -2.24 19.49
CA THR A 143 6.33 -3.35 18.55
C THR A 143 7.02 -3.07 17.22
N VAL A 144 7.56 -4.12 16.60
CA VAL A 144 8.04 -4.09 15.21
C VAL A 144 7.08 -4.88 14.34
N ALA A 145 6.79 -4.39 13.14
CA ALA A 145 6.09 -5.14 12.10
C ALA A 145 7.04 -5.49 10.96
N PHE A 146 6.90 -6.70 10.43
CA PHE A 146 7.69 -7.20 9.30
C PHE A 146 6.92 -8.27 8.51
N THR A 147 7.28 -8.47 7.26
CA THR A 147 6.72 -9.53 6.41
C THR A 147 7.65 -10.72 6.38
N ALA A 148 7.09 -11.92 6.57
CA ALA A 148 7.87 -13.15 6.53
C ALA A 148 7.07 -14.32 5.93
N LYS A 149 7.81 -15.35 5.51
CA LYS A 149 7.32 -16.69 5.16
C LYS A 149 7.93 -17.72 6.08
N VAL A 150 7.25 -18.84 6.25
CA VAL A 150 7.86 -20.06 6.79
C VAL A 150 8.73 -20.65 5.69
N ARG A 151 9.99 -20.98 5.99
CA ARG A 151 10.85 -21.74 5.09
C ARG A 151 10.32 -23.16 5.07
N GLU A 152 9.98 -23.68 3.90
CA GLU A 152 9.75 -25.11 3.72
C GLU A 152 11.06 -25.81 4.07
N GLY A 153 10.99 -26.78 4.99
CA GLY A 153 12.15 -27.58 5.33
C GLY A 153 12.68 -28.21 4.05
N GLN A 154 13.97 -28.01 3.73
CA GLN A 154 14.63 -28.80 2.72
C GLN A 154 14.61 -30.24 3.22
N THR A 155 13.67 -31.05 2.75
CA THR A 155 13.83 -32.50 2.75
C THR A 155 15.02 -32.73 1.82
N GLU A 156 16.16 -33.15 2.40
CA GLU A 156 17.30 -33.65 1.62
C GLU A 156 16.76 -34.75 0.68
N GLY A 157 16.67 -34.43 -0.61
CA GLY A 157 16.31 -35.40 -1.64
C GLY A 157 15.37 -34.94 -2.75
N GLU A 158 14.78 -33.76 -2.72
CA GLU A 158 13.92 -33.31 -3.81
C GLU A 158 14.69 -32.42 -4.79
N ALA A 159 15.02 -33.01 -5.94
CA ALA A 159 15.63 -32.31 -7.07
C ALA A 159 14.76 -31.09 -7.45
N ALA A 160 15.42 -29.96 -7.70
CA ALA A 160 14.77 -28.75 -8.19
C ALA A 160 13.78 -29.09 -9.32
N PRO A 161 12.59 -28.46 -9.36
CA PRO A 161 11.64 -28.70 -10.43
C PRO A 161 12.30 -28.37 -11.76
N VAL A 162 12.53 -29.39 -12.57
CA VAL A 162 13.00 -29.25 -13.93
C VAL A 162 11.92 -28.47 -14.68
N ASN A 163 12.26 -27.26 -15.07
CA ASN A 163 11.44 -26.45 -15.94
C ASN A 163 11.07 -27.29 -17.18
N PRO A 164 9.80 -27.59 -17.47
CA PRO A 164 9.46 -28.31 -18.67
C PRO A 164 9.75 -27.39 -19.85
N GLN A 165 10.89 -27.62 -20.50
CA GLN A 165 11.15 -27.03 -21.80
C GLN A 165 10.00 -27.46 -22.73
N ILE A 166 9.28 -26.46 -23.21
CA ILE A 166 8.31 -26.63 -24.28
C ILE A 166 9.11 -27.08 -25.50
N ALA A 167 9.13 -28.38 -25.73
CA ALA A 167 9.62 -28.93 -26.98
C ALA A 167 8.68 -28.47 -28.09
N ASN A 168 9.17 -27.61 -28.96
CA ASN A 168 8.49 -27.30 -30.22
C ASN A 168 8.36 -28.59 -31.03
N PRO A 169 7.17 -28.97 -31.51
CA PRO A 169 7.06 -30.03 -32.48
C PRO A 169 7.65 -29.58 -33.79
N ALA A 170 8.77 -30.12 -34.16
CA ALA A 170 9.34 -29.99 -35.50
C ALA A 170 8.35 -30.52 -36.52
N VAL A 171 7.89 -29.64 -37.40
CA VAL A 171 7.17 -30.01 -38.61
C VAL A 171 8.17 -30.77 -39.51
N ASN A 172 7.92 -32.04 -39.75
CA ASN A 172 8.57 -32.76 -40.83
C ASN A 172 7.52 -33.26 -41.82
N SER A 173 7.71 -32.80 -43.04
CA SER A 173 6.91 -33.03 -44.24
C SER A 173 7.12 -34.40 -44.83
N ASN A 174 6.02 -34.97 -45.37
CA ASN A 174 5.93 -35.96 -46.44
C ASN A 174 6.67 -37.28 -46.32
N GLU A 175 5.87 -38.31 -46.15
CA GLU A 175 5.91 -39.44 -47.08
C GLU A 175 4.65 -40.29 -46.95
N ASN A 176 4.00 -40.51 -48.07
CA ASN A 176 2.87 -41.42 -48.27
C ASN A 176 3.46 -42.78 -48.64
N PRO A 177 3.03 -43.91 -48.09
CA PRO A 177 2.84 -45.10 -48.90
C PRO A 177 1.46 -45.75 -48.75
N ALA A 178 1.11 -46.44 -49.78
CA ALA A 178 -0.11 -47.11 -50.12
C ALA A 178 -0.52 -48.31 -49.19
N PRO A 179 -1.74 -48.82 -49.29
CA PRO A 179 -2.37 -49.67 -48.29
C PRO A 179 -1.93 -51.13 -48.44
N ASP A 180 -1.57 -51.71 -47.30
CA ASP A 180 -1.45 -53.18 -47.22
C ASP A 180 -2.58 -53.73 -46.33
N ASN A 181 -3.27 -54.69 -46.93
CA ASN A 181 -4.47 -55.33 -46.43
C ASN A 181 -4.06 -56.61 -45.75
N SER A 182 -4.00 -56.63 -44.42
CA SER A 182 -3.88 -57.88 -43.70
C SER A 182 -4.84 -57.87 -42.49
N ASN A 183 -5.84 -58.80 -42.61
CA ASN A 183 -6.74 -59.16 -41.53
C ASN A 183 -5.94 -59.72 -40.33
N VAL A 184 -6.04 -59.02 -39.20
CA VAL A 184 -5.67 -59.55 -37.90
C VAL A 184 -6.93 -59.61 -37.04
N GLU A 185 -7.35 -60.89 -36.72
CA GLU A 185 -8.41 -61.16 -35.74
C GLU A 185 -8.04 -60.50 -34.40
N VAL A 186 -8.88 -59.62 -33.93
CA VAL A 186 -8.76 -59.01 -32.59
C VAL A 186 -9.48 -59.88 -31.60
N ASP A 187 -8.72 -60.52 -30.71
CA ASP A 187 -9.23 -61.23 -29.56
C ASP A 187 -9.85 -60.29 -28.54
N VAL A 188 -11.18 -60.28 -28.50
CA VAL A 188 -11.99 -59.30 -27.68
C VAL A 188 -12.00 -59.64 -26.17
N ASN A 189 -11.15 -60.57 -25.69
CA ASN A 189 -11.17 -60.96 -24.27
C ASN A 189 -9.91 -60.62 -23.46
N LYS A 190 -9.08 -59.65 -23.95
CA LYS A 190 -7.98 -59.14 -23.15
C LYS A 190 -8.39 -57.83 -22.51
N ALA A 191 -8.78 -57.90 -21.22
CA ALA A 191 -9.06 -56.68 -20.43
C ALA A 191 -7.83 -55.75 -20.47
N LEU A 192 -7.97 -54.59 -21.12
CA LEU A 192 -7.01 -53.52 -20.95
C LEU A 192 -6.98 -53.13 -19.47
N PRO A 193 -5.80 -52.89 -18.88
CA PRO A 193 -5.74 -52.30 -17.56
C PRO A 193 -6.37 -50.90 -17.64
N THR A 194 -7.51 -50.73 -16.99
CA THR A 194 -8.14 -49.45 -16.79
C THR A 194 -7.20 -48.63 -15.92
N SER A 195 -6.39 -47.77 -16.53
CA SER A 195 -5.68 -46.73 -15.80
C SER A 195 -6.74 -45.81 -15.24
N THR A 196 -7.07 -46.00 -13.98
CA THR A 196 -7.83 -45.00 -13.20
C THR A 196 -7.07 -43.71 -13.31
N PRO A 197 -7.67 -42.59 -13.79
CA PRO A 197 -6.98 -41.31 -13.76
C PRO A 197 -6.69 -41.00 -12.31
N THR A 198 -5.42 -41.03 -11.93
CA THR A 198 -4.95 -40.60 -10.63
C THR A 198 -5.28 -39.11 -10.58
N ALA A 199 -6.26 -38.71 -9.75
CA ALA A 199 -6.55 -37.34 -9.50
C ALA A 199 -5.25 -36.65 -9.06
N PRO A 200 -4.94 -35.46 -9.53
CA PRO A 200 -3.75 -34.76 -9.11
C PRO A 200 -3.82 -34.53 -7.59
N THR A 201 -3.01 -35.29 -6.85
CA THR A 201 -2.88 -35.20 -5.39
C THR A 201 -1.95 -34.05 -4.96
N GLY A 202 -1.65 -33.12 -5.86
CA GLY A 202 -0.87 -31.91 -5.55
C GLY A 202 -1.73 -30.89 -4.80
N ILE A 203 -1.47 -30.70 -3.52
CA ILE A 203 -1.94 -29.49 -2.82
C ILE A 203 -1.24 -28.32 -3.50
N LEU A 204 -2.02 -27.44 -4.14
CA LEU A 204 -1.48 -26.19 -4.68
C LEU A 204 -1.02 -25.31 -3.51
N VAL A 205 0.28 -25.26 -3.25
CA VAL A 205 0.86 -24.36 -2.26
C VAL A 205 0.96 -22.98 -2.90
N PHE A 206 0.12 -22.07 -2.47
CA PHE A 206 0.18 -20.69 -2.93
C PHE A 206 1.30 -19.95 -2.20
N ARG A 207 2.05 -19.13 -2.94
CA ARG A 207 3.01 -18.20 -2.38
C ARG A 207 2.31 -17.29 -1.37
N THR A 208 2.72 -17.36 -0.10
CA THR A 208 2.10 -16.61 1.00
C THR A 208 3.17 -15.88 1.77
N LEU A 209 2.97 -14.57 1.97
CA LEU A 209 3.81 -13.73 2.82
C LEU A 209 2.91 -13.02 3.82
N GLN A 210 3.08 -13.34 5.11
CA GLN A 210 2.24 -12.81 6.19
C GLN A 210 2.91 -11.64 6.91
N LEU A 211 2.09 -10.79 7.52
CA LEU A 211 2.56 -9.80 8.48
C LEU A 211 2.82 -10.48 9.83
N TYR A 212 3.98 -10.21 10.38
CA TYR A 212 4.40 -10.63 11.70
C TYR A 212 4.66 -9.42 12.58
N THR A 213 4.57 -9.64 13.87
CA THR A 213 4.98 -8.65 14.87
C THR A 213 5.81 -9.30 15.94
N CYS A 214 6.74 -8.53 16.54
CA CYS A 214 7.44 -8.88 17.77
C CYS A 214 7.47 -7.67 18.71
N SER A 215 7.66 -7.93 19.99
CA SER A 215 7.81 -6.86 20.98
C SER A 215 9.16 -6.15 20.85
N ALA A 216 9.32 -5.01 21.51
CA ALA A 216 10.60 -4.29 21.61
C ALA A 216 11.72 -5.09 22.28
N ALA A 217 11.40 -6.17 22.98
CA ALA A 217 12.38 -7.12 23.53
C ALA A 217 12.79 -8.21 22.53
N GLY A 218 12.20 -8.24 21.33
CA GLY A 218 12.37 -9.32 20.35
C GLY A 218 11.60 -10.59 20.69
N GLU A 219 10.65 -10.50 21.62
CA GLU A 219 9.82 -11.60 22.09
C GLU A 219 8.43 -11.56 21.48
N ASN A 220 7.66 -12.65 21.72
CA ASN A 220 6.28 -12.77 21.24
C ASN A 220 6.15 -12.60 19.72
N THR A 221 7.11 -13.12 18.97
CA THR A 221 7.03 -13.16 17.52
C THR A 221 5.83 -14.01 17.11
N LYS A 222 4.88 -13.37 16.43
CA LYS A 222 3.63 -14.03 15.98
C LYS A 222 3.18 -13.49 14.64
N SER A 223 2.53 -14.36 13.86
CA SER A 223 1.80 -13.90 12.68
C SER A 223 0.62 -13.04 13.10
N LEU A 224 0.51 -11.89 12.50
CA LEU A 224 -0.63 -10.97 12.68
C LEU A 224 -1.76 -11.29 11.68
N THR A 225 -1.40 -11.81 10.50
CA THR A 225 -2.33 -12.21 9.45
C THR A 225 -2.19 -13.72 9.17
N GLN A 226 -3.27 -14.35 8.68
CA GLN A 226 -3.31 -15.80 8.43
C GLN A 226 -3.99 -16.15 7.10
N ASN A 227 -4.05 -15.19 6.17
CA ASN A 227 -4.72 -15.38 4.89
C ASN A 227 -3.80 -16.09 3.90
N GLU A 228 -4.06 -17.36 3.61
CA GLU A 228 -3.32 -18.11 2.61
C GLU A 228 -3.45 -17.49 1.21
N GLY A 229 -2.37 -17.54 0.44
CA GLY A 229 -2.31 -16.99 -0.91
C GLY A 229 -2.28 -15.47 -1.00
N LEU A 230 -2.12 -14.75 0.12
CA LEU A 230 -1.86 -13.33 0.13
C LEU A 230 -0.38 -13.02 0.36
N ILE A 231 0.08 -12.00 -0.33
CA ILE A 231 1.42 -11.42 -0.25
C ILE A 231 1.26 -10.00 0.28
N TYR A 232 1.62 -9.78 1.54
CA TYR A 232 1.70 -8.44 2.12
C TYR A 232 3.09 -7.87 1.80
N PHE A 233 3.12 -6.71 1.14
CA PHE A 233 4.38 -6.14 0.65
C PHE A 233 4.61 -4.69 1.08
N TYR A 234 3.61 -4.03 1.63
CA TYR A 234 3.71 -2.69 2.21
C TYR A 234 2.79 -2.58 3.42
N TYR A 235 3.23 -1.86 4.44
CA TYR A 235 2.44 -1.54 5.62
C TYR A 235 3.04 -0.36 6.38
N ALA A 236 2.17 0.40 7.05
CA ALA A 236 2.53 1.55 7.87
C ALA A 236 1.67 1.57 9.13
N TRP A 237 2.31 1.82 10.27
CA TRP A 237 1.61 1.98 11.54
C TRP A 237 0.75 3.24 11.55
N ALA A 238 -0.40 3.15 12.18
CA ALA A 238 -1.14 4.33 12.62
C ALA A 238 -0.28 5.15 13.60
N PRO A 239 -0.36 6.49 13.61
CA PRO A 239 0.39 7.33 14.53
C PRO A 239 0.20 6.97 16.01
N ASP A 240 -0.98 6.48 16.39
CA ASP A 240 -1.28 5.97 17.74
C ASP A 240 -0.83 4.53 18.00
N SER A 241 -0.19 3.90 17.02
CA SER A 241 0.28 2.52 17.09
C SER A 241 -0.81 1.44 17.24
N SER A 242 -2.08 1.75 16.95
CA SER A 242 -3.21 0.83 17.16
C SER A 242 -3.34 -0.23 16.06
N ALA A 243 -3.02 0.11 14.82
CA ALA A 243 -3.21 -0.72 13.65
C ALA A 243 -2.21 -0.42 12.54
N LEU A 244 -2.17 -1.29 11.54
CA LEU A 244 -1.41 -1.11 10.30
C LEU A 244 -2.36 -0.85 9.12
N ALA A 245 -2.06 0.13 8.28
CA ALA A 245 -2.55 0.18 6.91
C ALA A 245 -1.61 -0.67 6.06
N ALA A 246 -2.13 -1.63 5.30
CA ALA A 246 -1.32 -2.57 4.55
C ALA A 246 -1.83 -2.76 3.12
N LEU A 247 -0.91 -3.01 2.20
CA LEU A 247 -1.22 -3.46 0.84
C LEU A 247 -0.92 -4.95 0.70
N ALA A 248 -1.88 -5.68 0.15
CA ALA A 248 -1.71 -7.09 -0.15
C ALA A 248 -2.28 -7.44 -1.52
N ALA A 249 -1.58 -8.33 -2.23
CA ALA A 249 -2.00 -8.94 -3.48
C ALA A 249 -2.23 -10.43 -3.30
N THR A 250 -3.04 -11.04 -4.13
CA THR A 250 -3.03 -12.50 -4.25
C THR A 250 -1.75 -12.94 -4.98
N ALA A 251 -1.28 -14.16 -4.69
CA ALA A 251 -0.12 -14.71 -5.38
C ALA A 251 -0.30 -14.68 -6.92
N ARG A 252 -1.50 -15.00 -7.41
CA ARG A 252 -1.82 -14.97 -8.83
C ARG A 252 -1.71 -13.57 -9.46
N GLU A 253 -2.20 -12.54 -8.75
CA GLU A 253 -2.09 -11.15 -9.21
C GLU A 253 -0.64 -10.68 -9.21
N TRP A 254 0.11 -11.06 -8.18
CA TRP A 254 1.54 -10.78 -8.08
C TRP A 254 2.31 -11.35 -9.27
N ASP A 255 2.16 -12.66 -9.51
CA ASP A 255 2.84 -13.35 -10.60
C ASP A 255 2.45 -12.77 -11.98
N PHE A 256 1.18 -12.40 -12.16
CA PHE A 256 0.71 -11.77 -13.41
C PHE A 256 1.39 -10.43 -13.66
N VAL A 257 1.44 -9.54 -12.66
CA VAL A 257 2.06 -8.20 -12.80
C VAL A 257 3.58 -8.33 -12.98
N GLU A 258 4.23 -9.26 -12.27
CA GLU A 258 5.66 -9.54 -12.40
C GLU A 258 6.02 -9.99 -13.82
N HIS A 259 5.30 -10.96 -14.39
CA HIS A 259 5.50 -11.41 -15.77
C HIS A 259 5.24 -10.31 -16.80
N GLN A 260 4.24 -9.45 -16.56
CA GLN A 260 3.96 -8.34 -17.43
C GLN A 260 5.09 -7.30 -17.42
N ALA A 261 5.65 -6.99 -16.27
CA ALA A 261 6.80 -6.08 -16.14
C ALA A 261 8.04 -6.66 -16.83
N ASP A 262 8.31 -7.96 -16.61
CA ASP A 262 9.41 -8.68 -17.24
C ASP A 262 9.33 -8.65 -18.77
N GLY A 263 8.15 -8.90 -19.33
CA GLY A 263 7.92 -8.86 -20.78
C GLY A 263 8.14 -7.48 -21.40
N LYS A 264 8.04 -6.41 -20.61
CA LYS A 264 8.27 -5.02 -21.03
C LYS A 264 9.68 -4.52 -20.70
N GLY A 265 10.49 -5.30 -20.00
CA GLY A 265 11.78 -4.86 -19.47
C GLY A 265 11.66 -3.79 -18.36
N GLU A 266 10.51 -3.74 -17.70
CA GLU A 266 10.21 -2.80 -16.62
C GLU A 266 10.63 -3.39 -15.26
N ILE A 267 10.95 -2.51 -14.31
CA ILE A 267 11.09 -2.91 -12.91
C ILE A 267 9.70 -3.24 -12.38
N PHE A 268 9.57 -4.42 -11.78
CA PHE A 268 8.33 -4.85 -11.14
C PHE A 268 7.90 -3.86 -10.05
N THR A 269 6.66 -3.40 -10.14
CA THR A 269 6.01 -2.57 -9.11
C THR A 269 4.77 -3.32 -8.63
N PRO A 270 4.75 -3.79 -7.38
CA PRO A 270 3.63 -4.55 -6.86
C PRO A 270 2.37 -3.69 -6.76
N LEU A 271 1.24 -4.32 -7.07
CA LEU A 271 -0.09 -3.75 -6.90
C LEU A 271 -0.82 -4.50 -5.79
N GLY A 272 -1.50 -3.79 -4.88
CA GLY A 272 -2.22 -4.41 -3.78
C GLY A 272 -3.53 -3.73 -3.46
N ARG A 273 -4.35 -4.43 -2.65
CA ARG A 273 -5.59 -3.89 -2.08
C ARG A 273 -5.34 -3.40 -0.68
N LEU A 274 -5.90 -2.23 -0.39
CA LEU A 274 -5.78 -1.61 0.92
C LEU A 274 -6.55 -2.38 2.00
N ARG A 275 -5.88 -2.60 3.13
CA ARG A 275 -6.39 -3.29 4.32
C ARG A 275 -5.98 -2.56 5.59
N VAL A 276 -6.80 -2.70 6.62
CA VAL A 276 -6.44 -2.36 8.00
C VAL A 276 -6.24 -3.66 8.77
N VAL A 277 -5.14 -3.75 9.50
CA VAL A 277 -4.80 -4.90 10.34
C VAL A 277 -4.53 -4.40 11.75
N GLU A 278 -5.40 -4.75 12.69
CA GLU A 278 -5.28 -4.37 14.10
C GLU A 278 -4.24 -5.24 14.84
N LYS A 279 -3.68 -4.75 15.94
CA LYS A 279 -2.70 -5.51 16.76
C LYS A 279 -3.22 -6.87 17.26
N ASN A 280 -4.54 -7.05 17.35
CA ASN A 280 -5.17 -8.33 17.72
C ASN A 280 -5.27 -9.33 16.57
N GLY A 281 -4.90 -8.93 15.35
CA GLY A 281 -4.99 -9.74 14.13
C GLY A 281 -6.33 -9.59 13.39
N ARG A 282 -7.24 -8.76 13.86
CA ARG A 282 -8.46 -8.46 13.11
C ARG A 282 -8.10 -7.68 11.85
N GLU A 283 -8.55 -8.18 10.73
CA GLU A 283 -8.29 -7.59 9.42
C GLU A 283 -9.58 -7.15 8.73
N ARG A 284 -9.51 -6.01 8.06
CA ARG A 284 -10.60 -5.49 7.24
C ARG A 284 -10.03 -4.96 5.92
N ARG A 285 -10.50 -5.50 4.80
CA ARG A 285 -10.22 -4.94 3.47
C ARG A 285 -11.03 -3.66 3.30
N LEU A 286 -10.36 -2.58 2.89
CA LEU A 286 -10.98 -1.26 2.71
C LEU A 286 -11.42 -1.03 1.27
N ASP A 287 -10.69 -1.60 0.29
CA ASP A 287 -10.98 -1.44 -1.13
C ASP A 287 -10.77 -2.73 -1.92
N ASP A 288 -11.47 -2.83 -3.04
CA ASP A 288 -11.32 -3.92 -4.00
C ASP A 288 -10.40 -3.57 -5.18
N ALA A 289 -10.14 -2.28 -5.39
CA ALA A 289 -9.23 -1.82 -6.42
C ALA A 289 -7.76 -2.07 -6.04
N LEU A 290 -6.93 -2.35 -7.04
CA LEU A 290 -5.48 -2.50 -6.89
C LEU A 290 -4.81 -1.13 -7.07
N THR A 291 -3.82 -0.85 -6.24
CA THR A 291 -3.00 0.35 -6.32
C THR A 291 -1.53 0.04 -6.07
N ALA A 292 -0.63 0.85 -6.64
CA ALA A 292 0.79 0.91 -6.33
C ALA A 292 1.11 2.07 -5.38
N VAL A 293 0.15 2.95 -5.09
CA VAL A 293 0.36 4.11 -4.23
C VAL A 293 0.32 3.64 -2.77
N TRP A 294 1.27 4.09 -1.99
CA TRP A 294 1.35 3.73 -0.58
C TRP A 294 0.31 4.51 0.23
N PRO A 295 -0.54 3.82 0.99
CA PRO A 295 -1.53 4.48 1.82
C PRO A 295 -0.88 5.28 2.96
N VAL A 296 -1.55 6.36 3.34
CA VAL A 296 -1.11 7.23 4.45
C VAL A 296 -2.21 7.37 5.49
N TRP A 297 -1.79 7.44 6.75
CA TRP A 297 -2.65 7.73 7.88
C TRP A 297 -2.85 9.23 8.08
N SER A 298 -4.03 9.62 8.53
CA SER A 298 -4.20 10.95 9.13
C SER A 298 -3.43 11.05 10.45
N PRO A 299 -2.92 12.23 10.82
CA PRO A 299 -2.14 12.42 12.05
C PRO A 299 -2.86 11.99 13.33
N ASP A 300 -4.20 12.06 13.35
CA ASP A 300 -5.05 11.63 14.46
C ASP A 300 -5.39 10.13 14.43
N SER A 301 -4.84 9.36 13.49
CA SER A 301 -5.11 7.92 13.30
C SER A 301 -6.56 7.55 12.94
N ALA A 302 -7.41 8.52 12.68
CA ALA A 302 -8.82 8.27 12.44
C ALA A 302 -9.14 7.86 11.00
N LYS A 303 -8.27 8.23 10.05
CA LYS A 303 -8.51 8.01 8.62
C LYS A 303 -7.28 7.50 7.91
N ILE A 304 -7.53 6.86 6.76
CA ILE A 304 -6.49 6.40 5.81
C ILE A 304 -6.83 6.97 4.45
N ALA A 305 -5.85 7.50 3.74
CA ALA A 305 -5.98 7.87 2.34
C ALA A 305 -5.16 6.93 1.44
N ASP A 306 -5.71 6.66 0.27
CA ASP A 306 -5.06 5.92 -0.81
C ASP A 306 -5.40 6.58 -2.15
N ALA A 307 -4.69 6.23 -3.23
CA ALA A 307 -4.93 6.81 -4.53
C ALA A 307 -5.00 5.76 -5.65
N PHE A 308 -5.87 6.04 -6.62
CA PHE A 308 -6.14 5.18 -7.76
C PHE A 308 -6.19 6.06 -9.02
N ASP A 309 -5.15 6.02 -9.83
CA ASP A 309 -5.00 6.88 -11.00
C ASP A 309 -5.17 8.37 -10.67
N THR A 310 -6.29 8.98 -11.00
CA THR A 310 -6.62 10.40 -10.75
C THR A 310 -7.63 10.61 -9.62
N GLN A 311 -7.81 9.63 -8.75
CA GLN A 311 -8.76 9.66 -7.64
C GLN A 311 -8.05 9.43 -6.31
N VAL A 312 -8.35 10.23 -5.32
CA VAL A 312 -8.01 9.95 -3.91
C VAL A 312 -9.23 9.32 -3.23
N ARG A 313 -9.00 8.29 -2.44
CA ARG A 313 -10.03 7.70 -1.56
C ARG A 313 -9.61 7.84 -0.12
N VAL A 314 -10.55 8.23 0.72
CA VAL A 314 -10.36 8.36 2.17
C VAL A 314 -11.31 7.43 2.89
N TYR A 315 -10.81 6.68 3.86
CA TYR A 315 -11.54 5.66 4.60
C TYR A 315 -11.53 5.98 6.09
N ASP A 316 -12.63 5.73 6.78
CA ASP A 316 -12.62 5.66 8.24
C ASP A 316 -11.82 4.43 8.68
N ALA A 317 -10.79 4.65 9.48
CA ALA A 317 -9.92 3.58 9.96
C ALA A 317 -10.65 2.65 10.93
N ALA A 318 -11.51 3.19 11.76
CA ALA A 318 -12.27 2.47 12.79
C ALA A 318 -13.73 2.96 12.85
N GLY A 319 -14.51 2.37 13.74
CA GLY A 319 -15.90 2.74 14.00
C GLY A 319 -16.88 1.59 13.75
N ASN A 320 -18.11 1.77 14.18
CA ASN A 320 -19.18 0.78 14.02
C ASN A 320 -19.70 0.71 12.58
N ASN A 321 -19.72 1.84 11.88
CA ASN A 321 -20.11 1.97 10.48
C ASN A 321 -19.05 2.78 9.73
N PRO A 322 -17.86 2.21 9.46
CA PRO A 322 -16.81 2.93 8.77
C PRO A 322 -17.25 3.25 7.34
N SER A 323 -17.05 4.47 6.93
CA SER A 323 -17.42 4.98 5.62
C SER A 323 -16.21 5.29 4.76
N GLN A 324 -16.41 5.54 3.48
CA GLN A 324 -15.37 5.98 2.56
C GLN A 324 -15.86 7.16 1.72
N ALA A 325 -14.93 8.01 1.32
CA ALA A 325 -15.11 9.04 0.31
C ALA A 325 -14.26 8.72 -0.91
N ALA A 326 -14.86 8.80 -2.09
CA ALA A 326 -14.13 8.84 -3.35
C ALA A 326 -14.07 10.29 -3.82
N ILE A 327 -12.86 10.82 -3.96
CA ILE A 327 -12.58 12.20 -4.37
C ILE A 327 -12.05 12.17 -5.81
N PRO A 328 -12.92 12.33 -6.83
CA PRO A 328 -12.50 12.32 -8.22
C PRO A 328 -11.82 13.65 -8.55
N LEU A 329 -10.55 13.60 -8.95
CA LEU A 329 -9.74 14.78 -9.25
C LEU A 329 -9.46 14.97 -10.76
N ARG A 330 -9.93 14.04 -11.59
CA ARG A 330 -9.60 14.03 -13.02
C ARG A 330 -9.86 15.39 -13.70
N ASN A 331 -11.01 15.99 -13.47
CA ASN A 331 -11.35 17.26 -14.12
C ASN A 331 -10.47 18.42 -13.63
N GLN A 332 -10.23 18.49 -12.31
CA GLN A 332 -9.33 19.48 -11.71
C GLN A 332 -7.89 19.32 -12.21
N LEU A 333 -7.42 18.08 -12.32
CA LEU A 333 -6.10 17.77 -12.86
C LEU A 333 -5.98 18.13 -14.34
N LEU A 334 -6.99 17.88 -15.18
CA LEU A 334 -6.99 18.29 -16.56
C LEU A 334 -6.85 19.82 -16.71
N ILE A 335 -7.66 20.56 -15.97
CA ILE A 335 -7.64 22.04 -16.00
C ILE A 335 -6.27 22.58 -15.52
N SER A 336 -5.77 22.07 -14.40
CA SER A 336 -4.47 22.51 -13.85
C SER A 336 -3.31 22.11 -14.76
N SER A 337 -3.38 20.94 -15.41
CA SER A 337 -2.34 20.50 -16.35
C SER A 337 -2.30 21.38 -17.59
N GLN A 338 -3.45 21.76 -18.12
CA GLN A 338 -3.49 22.70 -19.24
C GLN A 338 -2.87 24.07 -18.90
N ALA A 339 -3.12 24.58 -17.69
CA ALA A 339 -2.51 25.81 -17.23
C ALA A 339 -1.00 25.67 -17.07
N TYR A 340 -0.55 24.59 -16.44
CA TYR A 340 0.86 24.27 -16.26
C TYR A 340 1.61 24.14 -17.59
N ASP A 341 1.09 23.35 -18.53
CA ASP A 341 1.72 23.13 -19.85
C ASP A 341 1.87 24.44 -20.64
N ARG A 342 0.84 25.31 -20.60
CA ARG A 342 0.92 26.64 -21.19
C ARG A 342 2.00 27.51 -20.55
N ASP A 343 2.12 27.45 -19.23
CA ASP A 343 3.13 28.22 -18.48
C ASP A 343 4.55 27.74 -18.80
N GLN A 344 4.75 26.42 -18.90
CA GLN A 344 6.04 25.85 -19.32
C GLN A 344 6.39 26.25 -20.75
N GLN A 345 5.44 26.24 -21.67
CA GLN A 345 5.67 26.67 -23.05
C GLN A 345 6.09 28.14 -23.11
N LYS A 346 5.38 29.02 -22.39
CA LYS A 346 5.77 30.45 -22.33
C LYS A 346 7.21 30.67 -21.79
N LYS A 347 7.61 29.87 -20.79
CA LYS A 347 8.98 29.94 -20.24
C LYS A 347 10.02 29.48 -21.25
N LEU A 348 9.72 28.42 -22.02
CA LEU A 348 10.60 27.93 -23.09
C LEU A 348 10.74 28.95 -24.21
N ASP A 349 9.62 29.54 -24.66
CA ASP A 349 9.61 30.56 -25.72
C ASP A 349 10.41 31.80 -25.27
N ALA A 350 10.26 32.25 -24.01
CA ALA A 350 11.02 33.36 -23.46
C ALA A 350 12.53 33.04 -23.34
N ALA A 351 12.90 31.81 -22.95
CA ALA A 351 14.29 31.38 -22.89
C ALA A 351 14.93 31.31 -24.30
N ASN A 352 14.19 30.82 -25.29
CA ASN A 352 14.64 30.77 -26.67
C ASN A 352 14.79 32.16 -27.28
N ALA A 353 13.87 33.08 -26.96
CA ALA A 353 13.96 34.47 -27.42
C ALA A 353 15.16 35.22 -26.81
N SER A 354 15.54 34.91 -25.57
CA SER A 354 16.73 35.49 -24.92
C SER A 354 18.07 34.95 -25.48
N ASN A 355 18.05 33.74 -26.03
CA ASN A 355 19.23 33.12 -26.66
C ASN A 355 19.40 33.48 -28.15
N ALA A 356 18.31 33.90 -28.83
CA ALA A 356 18.36 34.44 -30.18
C ALA A 356 18.71 35.91 -30.06
N GLY A 357 20.01 36.28 -30.12
CA GLY A 357 20.47 37.66 -30.10
C GLY A 357 19.69 38.50 -31.07
N SER A 358 19.27 39.65 -30.59
CA SER A 358 18.63 40.82 -31.20
C SER A 358 18.72 40.94 -32.75
N ASP A 359 17.80 40.26 -33.45
CA ASP A 359 17.40 40.61 -34.80
C ASP A 359 16.05 39.94 -35.07
N ALA A 360 14.96 40.61 -34.73
CA ALA A 360 13.69 40.51 -35.48
C ALA A 360 12.58 41.27 -34.74
N ASN A 361 12.27 42.38 -35.30
CA ASN A 361 11.03 43.10 -35.05
C ASN A 361 9.84 42.22 -35.53
N SER A 362 9.24 41.48 -34.66
CA SER A 362 7.99 40.77 -34.90
C SER A 362 7.01 41.17 -33.81
N SER A 363 6.17 42.10 -34.10
CA SER A 363 4.98 42.41 -33.35
C SER A 363 4.02 41.22 -33.37
N VAL A 364 4.12 40.38 -32.36
CA VAL A 364 3.09 39.36 -32.12
C VAL A 364 1.98 40.04 -31.28
N ASN A 365 0.83 40.18 -31.88
CA ASN A 365 -0.41 40.64 -31.26
C ASN A 365 -0.75 39.68 -30.06
N ALA A 366 -0.41 40.14 -28.86
CA ALA A 366 -0.87 39.57 -27.61
C ALA A 366 -2.25 40.13 -27.28
N ASN A 367 -3.30 39.60 -27.88
CA ASN A 367 -4.66 39.73 -27.40
C ASN A 367 -5.49 38.55 -27.92
N THR A 368 -5.42 37.46 -27.19
CA THR A 368 -6.51 36.51 -27.18
C THR A 368 -6.74 36.14 -25.72
N GLU A 369 -7.45 37.03 -24.99
CA GLU A 369 -8.23 36.58 -23.85
C GLU A 369 -9.24 35.57 -24.36
N GLN A 370 -8.85 34.31 -24.35
CA GLN A 370 -9.72 33.23 -24.76
C GLN A 370 -10.70 33.01 -23.62
N ALA A 371 -11.97 33.35 -23.90
CA ALA A 371 -13.10 33.00 -23.04
C ALA A 371 -12.91 31.59 -22.51
N ALA A 372 -13.16 31.41 -21.20
CA ALA A 372 -13.08 30.12 -20.53
C ALA A 372 -13.83 29.08 -21.36
N ALA A 373 -13.09 28.16 -21.99
CA ALA A 373 -13.66 27.08 -22.75
C ALA A 373 -14.54 26.26 -21.80
N THR A 374 -15.83 26.17 -22.11
CA THR A 374 -16.82 25.36 -21.38
C THR A 374 -16.57 23.86 -21.52
N THR A 375 -15.59 23.46 -22.33
CA THR A 375 -15.20 22.07 -22.56
C THR A 375 -13.89 21.75 -21.86
N LEU A 376 -13.82 20.58 -21.19
CA LEU A 376 -12.60 20.06 -20.61
C LEU A 376 -11.52 19.85 -21.69
N PRO A 377 -10.23 20.08 -21.37
CA PRO A 377 -9.13 19.79 -22.28
C PRO A 377 -9.07 18.32 -22.68
N ASP A 378 -8.57 18.05 -23.88
CA ASP A 378 -8.27 16.67 -24.29
C ASP A 378 -7.05 16.16 -23.53
N GLU A 379 -7.22 15.06 -22.81
CA GLU A 379 -6.19 14.39 -22.03
C GLU A 379 -4.93 14.09 -22.85
N LYS A 380 -5.10 13.63 -24.10
CA LYS A 380 -3.99 13.24 -24.98
C LYS A 380 -3.13 14.43 -25.43
N SER A 381 -3.64 15.64 -25.30
CA SER A 381 -2.92 16.87 -25.66
C SER A 381 -2.06 17.41 -24.50
N LEU A 382 -2.17 16.84 -23.29
CA LEU A 382 -1.51 17.32 -22.10
C LEU A 382 -0.34 16.42 -21.72
N VAL A 383 0.85 17.00 -21.53
CA VAL A 383 2.06 16.25 -21.13
C VAL A 383 2.19 16.13 -19.61
N SER A 384 1.64 17.08 -18.86
CA SER A 384 1.69 17.08 -17.40
C SER A 384 0.47 16.46 -16.72
N PHE A 385 -0.49 15.95 -17.48
CA PHE A 385 -1.60 15.19 -16.94
C PHE A 385 -1.15 13.75 -16.68
N ASN A 386 -0.95 13.41 -15.43
CA ASN A 386 -0.36 12.15 -15.01
C ASN A 386 -1.08 11.59 -13.78
N PRO A 387 -0.98 10.27 -13.50
CA PRO A 387 -1.58 9.67 -12.34
C PRO A 387 -0.97 10.19 -11.03
N ILE A 388 -1.71 10.00 -9.95
CA ILE A 388 -1.21 10.20 -8.60
C ILE A 388 -0.26 9.04 -8.26
N ILE A 389 0.93 9.38 -7.78
CA ILE A 389 1.97 8.39 -7.46
C ILE A 389 2.40 8.39 -6.00
N GLU A 390 2.00 9.41 -5.24
CA GLU A 390 2.43 9.58 -3.85
C GLU A 390 1.39 10.41 -3.07
N LEU A 391 1.20 10.03 -1.80
CA LEU A 391 0.39 10.75 -0.84
C LEU A 391 1.24 11.14 0.38
N ASN A 392 0.89 12.26 1.03
CA ASN A 392 1.49 12.68 2.29
C ASN A 392 0.49 13.47 3.13
N TRP A 393 0.10 12.94 4.27
CA TRP A 393 -0.86 13.58 5.18
C TRP A 393 -0.09 14.30 6.29
N THR A 394 0.14 15.59 6.12
CA THR A 394 1.07 16.37 6.97
C THR A 394 0.41 17.03 8.18
N ALA A 395 -0.86 17.37 8.08
CA ALA A 395 -1.63 18.01 9.16
C ALA A 395 -3.04 17.41 9.16
N ASP A 396 -3.78 17.60 10.24
CA ASP A 396 -5.10 17.01 10.43
C ASP A 396 -6.01 17.16 9.19
N ASN A 397 -6.02 18.34 8.60
CA ASN A 397 -6.87 18.67 7.47
C ASN A 397 -6.13 18.88 6.14
N ILE A 398 -4.83 18.54 6.03
CA ILE A 398 -4.03 18.78 4.82
C ILE A 398 -3.41 17.49 4.30
N LEU A 399 -3.93 17.02 3.17
CA LEU A 399 -3.38 15.89 2.42
C LEU A 399 -2.73 16.39 1.13
N TYR A 400 -1.41 16.21 1.03
CA TYR A 400 -0.67 16.41 -0.22
C TYR A 400 -0.72 15.16 -1.08
N PHE A 401 -0.67 15.37 -2.38
CA PHE A 401 -0.45 14.29 -3.33
C PHE A 401 0.41 14.77 -4.50
N ARG A 402 1.16 13.84 -5.08
CA ARG A 402 2.04 14.10 -6.21
C ARG A 402 1.58 13.35 -7.44
N THR A 403 1.49 14.06 -8.57
CA THR A 403 1.33 13.46 -9.89
C THR A 403 2.65 13.46 -10.63
N ALA A 404 2.94 12.41 -11.39
CA ALA A 404 4.11 12.36 -12.27
C ALA A 404 3.97 11.27 -13.33
N TYR A 405 4.68 11.45 -14.45
CA TYR A 405 5.00 10.35 -15.34
C TYR A 405 6.20 9.58 -14.79
N VAL A 406 6.02 8.28 -14.54
CA VAL A 406 7.08 7.40 -14.03
C VAL A 406 7.20 6.18 -14.94
N LYS A 407 8.41 5.94 -15.44
CA LYS A 407 8.78 4.74 -16.16
C LYS A 407 10.07 4.21 -15.54
N ARG A 408 10.00 3.06 -14.89
CA ARG A 408 11.16 2.40 -14.28
C ARG A 408 11.54 1.19 -15.12
N MET A 409 12.77 1.17 -15.63
CA MET A 409 13.26 0.12 -16.50
C MET A 409 14.37 -0.67 -15.80
N LYS A 410 14.53 -1.95 -16.16
CA LYS A 410 15.64 -2.79 -15.67
C LYS A 410 16.99 -2.20 -16.06
N VAL A 411 17.07 -1.54 -17.22
CA VAL A 411 18.20 -0.71 -17.61
C VAL A 411 17.95 0.70 -17.07
N GLU A 412 18.68 1.12 -16.05
CA GLU A 412 18.47 2.39 -15.33
C GLU A 412 18.49 3.60 -16.27
N ALA A 413 19.35 3.61 -17.29
CA ALA A 413 19.44 4.69 -18.27
C ALA A 413 18.14 4.93 -19.06
N ASP A 414 17.26 3.93 -19.15
CA ASP A 414 15.98 4.01 -19.84
C ASP A 414 14.84 4.44 -18.89
N SER A 415 15.11 4.51 -17.60
CA SER A 415 14.15 4.96 -16.58
C SER A 415 13.92 6.46 -16.68
N ARG A 416 12.67 6.89 -16.46
CA ARG A 416 12.28 8.31 -16.51
C ARG A 416 11.30 8.65 -15.42
N THR A 417 11.48 9.83 -14.83
CA THR A 417 10.48 10.49 -13.99
C THR A 417 10.40 11.95 -14.45
N SER A 418 9.22 12.38 -14.88
CA SER A 418 9.02 13.73 -15.42
C SER A 418 7.65 14.28 -15.05
N PHE A 419 7.47 15.59 -15.24
CA PHE A 419 6.23 16.30 -14.95
C PHE A 419 5.73 16.12 -13.52
N ALA A 420 6.65 16.01 -12.55
CA ALA A 420 6.30 15.88 -11.15
C ALA A 420 5.70 17.18 -10.62
N ARG A 421 4.47 17.10 -10.09
CA ARG A 421 3.72 18.25 -9.57
C ARG A 421 3.09 17.88 -8.24
N TRP A 422 3.19 18.78 -7.26
CA TRP A 422 2.52 18.64 -5.98
C TRP A 422 1.19 19.40 -5.97
N HIS A 423 0.20 18.78 -5.39
CA HIS A 423 -1.13 19.30 -5.16
C HIS A 423 -1.52 19.04 -3.72
N ARG A 424 -2.57 19.70 -3.23
CA ARG A 424 -3.11 19.36 -1.92
C ARG A 424 -4.63 19.45 -1.87
N LEU A 425 -5.19 18.63 -0.97
CA LEU A 425 -6.56 18.71 -0.51
C LEU A 425 -6.57 19.32 0.88
N VAL A 426 -7.38 20.37 1.05
CA VAL A 426 -7.63 20.99 2.35
C VAL A 426 -9.04 20.58 2.75
N PHE A 427 -9.14 19.71 3.76
CA PHE A 427 -10.41 19.23 4.27
C PHE A 427 -11.07 20.26 5.20
N SER A 428 -12.39 20.28 5.17
CA SER A 428 -13.19 21.10 6.10
C SER A 428 -13.67 20.21 7.25
N TYR A 429 -13.67 20.75 8.47
CA TYR A 429 -14.31 20.09 9.62
C TYR A 429 -15.84 20.14 9.53
N GLN A 430 -16.39 20.97 8.66
CA GLN A 430 -17.82 20.98 8.41
C GLN A 430 -18.15 19.91 7.36
N PRO A 431 -19.05 18.97 7.71
CA PRO A 431 -19.44 17.94 6.77
C PRO A 431 -20.12 18.54 5.54
N ALA A 432 -19.97 17.88 4.40
CA ALA A 432 -20.76 18.19 3.21
C ALA A 432 -22.26 18.02 3.52
N ALA A 433 -23.07 18.89 2.95
CA ALA A 433 -24.52 18.90 3.12
C ALA A 433 -25.21 17.63 2.59
#